data_a119c146fe31e8712702230eecdf98de
#
_entry.id   a119c146fe31e8712702230eecdf98de
#
_cell.length_a   1.000
_cell.length_b   1.000
_cell.length_c   1.000
_cell.angle_alpha   90.00
_cell.angle_beta   90.00
_cell.angle_gamma   90.00
#
_symmetry.space_group_name_H-M   'P 1'
#
loop_
_entity.id
_entity.type
_entity.pdbx_description
1 polymer ?
#
loop_
_entity_poly.entity_id
_entity_poly.type
_entity_poly.pdbx_seq_one_letter_code
_entity_poly.pdbx_strand_id
1 'polypeptide(L)'
;METDSQILLGVNIDHVATLRQARGTPYPDPVEAAALAENSGADSITLHLREDRRHIQDRDLRAMADVLQTRMNLEMAVTDEMLQVALDVAPRDCCLVPERREELTTEGGLDVAAQVDRIGAACARLGEAGIRVSLFI
;
A
#
# COMPACT_ATOMS: atom_id res chain seq x y z
N MET A 1 -12.04 6.61 32.91
CA MET A 1 -11.65 7.39 31.73
C MET A 1 -12.02 6.55 30.54
N GLU A 2 -13.11 6.88 29.86
CA GLU A 2 -13.39 6.34 28.54
C GLU A 2 -12.31 6.89 27.62
N THR A 3 -11.44 6.04 27.11
CA THR A 3 -10.58 6.41 26.00
C THR A 3 -11.49 6.59 24.81
N ASP A 4 -11.72 7.83 24.43
CA ASP A 4 -12.42 8.20 23.20
C ASP A 4 -11.60 7.57 22.05
N SER A 5 -11.98 6.36 21.65
CA SER A 5 -11.30 5.64 20.55
C SER A 5 -11.77 6.29 19.25
N GLN A 6 -11.03 7.31 18.82
CA GLN A 6 -11.28 7.95 17.54
C GLN A 6 -11.14 6.94 16.41
N ILE A 7 -12.15 6.81 15.57
CA ILE A 7 -12.09 6.03 14.34
C ILE A 7 -11.27 6.84 13.33
N LEU A 8 -10.19 6.23 12.83
CA LEU A 8 -9.31 6.85 11.85
C LEU A 8 -9.77 6.54 10.43
N LEU A 9 -9.59 7.51 9.52
CA LEU A 9 -9.96 7.39 8.10
C LEU A 9 -8.72 7.14 7.24
N GLY A 10 -8.66 5.96 6.61
CA GLY A 10 -7.71 5.68 5.54
C GLY A 10 -8.36 5.87 4.17
N VAL A 11 -7.68 6.53 3.25
CA VAL A 11 -8.16 6.78 1.89
C VAL A 11 -7.25 6.11 0.87
N ASN A 12 -7.83 5.24 0.02
CA ASN A 12 -7.11 4.63 -1.10
C ASN A 12 -7.24 5.51 -2.34
N ILE A 13 -6.11 5.78 -3.02
CA ILE A 13 -6.05 6.67 -4.20
C ILE A 13 -5.69 5.94 -5.49
N ASP A 14 -5.65 4.62 -5.51
CA ASP A 14 -5.21 3.83 -6.67
C ASP A 14 -5.97 4.14 -7.95
N HIS A 15 -7.30 4.32 -7.84
CA HIS A 15 -8.12 4.48 -9.03
C HIS A 15 -8.04 5.87 -9.67
N VAL A 16 -7.48 6.85 -8.98
CA VAL A 16 -7.07 8.11 -9.60
C VAL A 16 -5.95 7.83 -10.62
N ALA A 17 -4.97 7.00 -10.24
CA ALA A 17 -3.93 6.55 -11.17
C ALA A 17 -4.50 5.67 -12.29
N THR A 18 -5.51 4.84 -12.03
CA THR A 18 -6.21 4.05 -13.04
C THR A 18 -6.79 4.95 -14.13
N LEU A 19 -7.46 6.04 -13.77
CA LEU A 19 -8.00 7.01 -14.72
C LEU A 19 -6.90 7.68 -15.53
N ARG A 20 -5.83 8.11 -14.90
CA ARG A 20 -4.67 8.69 -15.58
C ARG A 20 -4.10 7.74 -16.63
N GLN A 21 -3.88 6.48 -16.27
CA GLN A 21 -3.33 5.47 -17.17
C GLN A 21 -4.29 5.15 -18.33
N ALA A 22 -5.59 5.07 -18.07
CA ALA A 22 -6.60 4.84 -19.10
C ALA A 22 -6.67 5.99 -20.13
N ARG A 23 -6.45 7.22 -19.68
CA ARG A 23 -6.45 8.42 -20.54
C ARG A 23 -5.13 8.59 -21.28
N GLY A 24 -4.04 8.04 -20.79
CA GLY A 24 -2.70 8.28 -21.33
C GLY A 24 -2.21 9.73 -21.16
N THR A 25 -2.66 10.40 -20.11
CA THR A 25 -2.37 11.80 -19.79
C THR A 25 -1.62 11.90 -18.45
N PRO A 26 -0.98 13.05 -18.12
CA PRO A 26 -0.36 13.23 -16.79
C PRO A 26 -1.39 13.49 -15.67
N TYR A 27 -2.66 13.56 -15.98
CA TYR A 27 -3.76 13.82 -15.04
C TYR A 27 -4.91 12.80 -15.21
N PRO A 28 -5.75 12.59 -14.18
CA PRO A 28 -5.61 13.12 -12.81
C PRO A 28 -4.38 12.59 -12.10
N ASP A 29 -3.80 13.40 -11.21
CA ASP A 29 -2.59 13.04 -10.47
C ASP A 29 -2.95 12.43 -9.11
N PRO A 30 -2.54 11.18 -8.82
CA PRO A 30 -2.79 10.56 -7.51
C PRO A 30 -2.08 11.27 -6.36
N VAL A 31 -0.98 11.96 -6.61
CA VAL A 31 -0.27 12.75 -5.57
C VAL A 31 -1.11 13.95 -5.14
N GLU A 32 -1.71 14.66 -6.10
CA GLU A 32 -2.65 15.76 -5.80
C GLU A 32 -3.90 15.24 -5.05
N ALA A 33 -4.43 14.09 -5.46
CA ALA A 33 -5.56 13.46 -4.79
C ALA A 33 -5.22 13.07 -3.34
N ALA A 34 -4.04 12.57 -3.08
CA ALA A 34 -3.56 12.24 -1.73
C ALA A 34 -3.47 13.49 -0.86
N ALA A 35 -2.90 14.59 -1.38
CA ALA A 35 -2.81 15.86 -0.66
C ALA A 35 -4.21 16.42 -0.34
N LEU A 36 -5.15 16.33 -1.29
CA LEU A 36 -6.53 16.74 -1.08
C LEU A 36 -7.21 15.92 0.01
N ALA A 37 -7.01 14.60 0.01
CA ALA A 37 -7.55 13.70 1.03
C ALA A 37 -7.01 14.06 2.43
N GLU A 38 -5.70 14.28 2.55
CA GLU A 38 -5.07 14.72 3.82
C GLU A 38 -5.66 16.06 4.31
N ASN A 39 -5.74 17.04 3.43
CA ASN A 39 -6.32 18.35 3.76
C ASN A 39 -7.82 18.27 4.14
N SER A 40 -8.48 17.22 3.72
CA SER A 40 -9.90 16.97 4.03
C SER A 40 -10.10 16.08 5.27
N GLY A 41 -9.02 15.68 5.95
CA GLY A 41 -9.10 14.97 7.22
C GLY A 41 -8.74 13.48 7.16
N ALA A 42 -8.17 12.98 6.08
CA ALA A 42 -7.65 11.61 6.05
C ALA A 42 -6.48 11.43 7.03
N ASP A 43 -6.48 10.31 7.76
CA ASP A 43 -5.44 9.96 8.73
C ASP A 43 -4.34 9.08 8.10
N SER A 44 -4.64 8.46 6.96
CA SER A 44 -3.67 7.69 6.19
C SER A 44 -4.05 7.63 4.71
N ILE A 45 -3.04 7.44 3.88
CA ILE A 45 -3.20 7.24 2.43
C ILE A 45 -2.73 5.82 2.09
N THR A 46 -3.59 5.08 1.43
CA THR A 46 -3.28 3.73 0.93
C THR A 46 -3.06 3.78 -0.57
N LEU A 47 -2.01 3.13 -1.02
CA LEU A 47 -1.71 2.92 -2.43
C LEU A 47 -1.11 1.54 -2.65
N HIS A 48 -1.41 0.94 -3.80
CA HIS A 48 -0.92 -0.36 -4.20
C HIS A 48 0.04 -0.24 -5.37
N LEU A 49 1.31 -0.51 -5.15
CA LEU A 49 2.29 -0.69 -6.23
C LEU A 49 2.25 -2.15 -6.67
N ARG A 50 1.52 -2.42 -7.76
CA ARG A 50 1.43 -3.76 -8.32
C ARG A 50 2.70 -4.11 -9.12
N GLU A 51 3.03 -5.40 -9.19
CA GLU A 51 4.14 -5.89 -10.01
C GLU A 51 3.99 -5.48 -11.48
N ASP A 52 2.74 -5.46 -12.01
CA ASP A 52 2.44 -5.12 -13.40
C ASP A 52 2.32 -3.60 -13.67
N ARG A 53 2.43 -2.77 -12.62
CA ARG A 53 2.34 -1.29 -12.73
C ARG A 53 1.12 -0.80 -13.52
N ARG A 54 -0.03 -1.45 -13.38
CA ARG A 54 -1.23 -1.07 -14.16
C ARG A 54 -1.84 0.28 -13.79
N HIS A 55 -1.54 0.82 -12.61
CA HIS A 55 -2.05 2.11 -12.15
C HIS A 55 -0.97 2.95 -11.45
N ILE A 56 -0.70 2.75 -10.17
CA ILE A 56 0.38 3.43 -9.45
C ILE A 56 1.73 3.08 -10.09
N GLN A 57 2.55 4.12 -10.30
CA GLN A 57 3.90 4.00 -10.84
C GLN A 57 4.93 4.23 -9.73
N ASP A 58 6.16 3.76 -9.93
CA ASP A 58 7.24 3.94 -8.95
C ASP A 58 7.47 5.42 -8.62
N ARG A 59 7.32 6.32 -9.60
CA ARG A 59 7.42 7.77 -9.42
C ARG A 59 6.34 8.32 -8.47
N ASP A 60 5.11 7.77 -8.55
CA ASP A 60 4.01 8.19 -7.67
C ASP A 60 4.32 7.85 -6.22
N LEU A 61 4.79 6.63 -5.99
CA LEU A 61 5.16 6.16 -4.66
C LEU A 61 6.26 7.02 -4.04
N ARG A 62 7.31 7.32 -4.80
CA ARG A 62 8.42 8.18 -4.33
C ARG A 62 7.94 9.60 -4.04
N ALA A 63 7.15 10.19 -4.93
CA ALA A 63 6.61 11.52 -4.72
C ALA A 63 5.72 11.58 -3.47
N MET A 64 4.86 10.57 -3.26
CA MET A 64 4.03 10.50 -2.06
C MET A 64 4.86 10.31 -0.79
N ALA A 65 5.93 9.52 -0.84
CA ALA A 65 6.83 9.35 0.30
C ALA A 65 7.46 10.68 0.76
N ASP A 66 7.71 11.58 -0.20
CA ASP A 66 8.29 12.89 0.10
C ASP A 66 7.26 13.92 0.61
N VAL A 67 6.00 13.83 0.18
CA VAL A 67 5.02 14.90 0.44
C VAL A 67 3.95 14.57 1.47
N LEU A 68 3.66 13.30 1.73
CA LEU A 68 2.61 12.92 2.68
C LEU A 68 2.94 13.36 4.10
N GLN A 69 1.96 13.98 4.74
CA GLN A 69 2.02 14.42 6.14
C GLN A 69 1.46 13.37 7.10
N THR A 70 0.61 12.49 6.57
CA THR A 70 -0.04 11.39 7.30
C THR A 70 0.69 10.07 7.05
N ARG A 71 0.09 8.97 7.50
CA ARG A 71 0.68 7.64 7.36
C ARG A 71 0.48 7.12 5.94
N MET A 72 1.54 6.58 5.36
CA MET A 72 1.42 5.78 4.14
C MET A 72 1.18 4.32 4.50
N ASN A 73 0.19 3.71 3.86
CA ASN A 73 -0.03 2.27 3.85
C ASN A 73 0.25 1.75 2.43
N LEU A 74 1.37 1.05 2.26
CA LEU A 74 1.75 0.47 0.97
C LEU A 74 1.19 -0.95 0.86
N GLU A 75 0.32 -1.17 -0.10
CA GLU A 75 -0.10 -2.52 -0.49
C GLU A 75 0.86 -3.08 -1.53
N MET A 76 1.27 -4.33 -1.36
CA MET A 76 2.22 -4.97 -2.28
C MET A 76 2.11 -6.50 -2.25
N ALA A 77 2.54 -7.13 -3.35
CA ALA A 77 2.78 -8.56 -3.41
C ALA A 77 4.01 -8.97 -2.58
N VAL A 78 4.05 -10.23 -2.17
CA VAL A 78 5.16 -10.80 -1.40
C VAL A 78 6.26 -11.27 -2.35
N THR A 79 7.05 -10.33 -2.87
CA THR A 79 8.20 -10.58 -3.75
C THR A 79 9.44 -9.88 -3.23
N ASP A 80 10.62 -10.35 -3.62
CA ASP A 80 11.88 -9.72 -3.22
C ASP A 80 11.98 -8.29 -3.75
N GLU A 81 11.50 -8.04 -4.97
CA GLU A 81 11.44 -6.69 -5.56
C GLU A 81 10.62 -5.75 -4.69
N MET A 82 9.40 -6.15 -4.34
CA MET A 82 8.50 -5.30 -3.55
C MET A 82 8.99 -5.13 -2.12
N LEU A 83 9.59 -6.15 -1.51
CA LEU A 83 10.24 -6.01 -0.21
C LEU A 83 11.34 -4.96 -0.24
N GLN A 84 12.17 -4.95 -1.31
CA GLN A 84 13.21 -3.94 -1.44
C GLN A 84 12.62 -2.55 -1.62
N VAL A 85 11.58 -2.40 -2.43
CA VAL A 85 10.85 -1.12 -2.59
C VAL A 85 10.33 -0.62 -1.24
N ALA A 86 9.69 -1.47 -0.46
CA ALA A 86 9.16 -1.11 0.84
C ALA A 86 10.28 -0.70 1.82
N LEU A 87 11.41 -1.39 1.81
CA LEU A 87 12.55 -1.03 2.65
C LEU A 87 13.17 0.31 2.26
N ASP A 88 13.23 0.61 0.95
CA ASP A 88 13.77 1.87 0.44
C ASP A 88 12.85 3.06 0.74
N VAL A 89 11.54 2.87 0.61
CA VAL A 89 10.52 3.91 0.86
C VAL A 89 10.25 4.08 2.34
N ALA A 90 10.35 2.99 3.10
CA ALA A 90 10.08 2.93 4.54
C ALA A 90 8.70 3.50 4.92
N PRO A 91 7.58 3.00 4.34
CA PRO A 91 6.25 3.43 4.74
C PRO A 91 6.00 3.07 6.21
N ARG A 92 5.08 3.75 6.85
CA ARG A 92 4.69 3.40 8.23
C ARG A 92 3.99 2.06 8.32
N ASP A 93 3.15 1.79 7.33
CA ASP A 93 2.35 0.57 7.24
C ASP A 93 2.55 -0.09 5.87
N CYS A 94 2.51 -1.41 5.85
CA CYS A 94 2.54 -2.22 4.65
C CYS A 94 1.50 -3.34 4.76
N CYS A 95 0.70 -3.51 3.73
CA CYS A 95 -0.26 -4.60 3.64
C CYS A 95 0.17 -5.57 2.54
N LEU A 96 0.39 -6.83 2.91
CA LEU A 96 0.70 -7.88 1.95
C LEU A 96 -0.58 -8.40 1.32
N VAL A 97 -0.68 -8.31 0.00
CA VAL A 97 -1.88 -8.63 -0.78
C VAL A 97 -1.60 -9.66 -1.86
N PRO A 98 -2.60 -10.47 -2.26
CA PRO A 98 -2.47 -11.36 -3.42
C PRO A 98 -2.61 -10.55 -4.71
N GLU A 99 -1.85 -10.92 -5.74
CA GLU A 99 -1.96 -10.36 -7.10
C GLU A 99 -2.22 -11.43 -8.15
N ARG A 100 -1.88 -12.68 -7.87
CA ARG A 100 -2.05 -13.84 -8.74
C ARG A 100 -3.10 -14.79 -8.17
N ARG A 101 -3.76 -15.56 -9.05
CA ARG A 101 -4.78 -16.54 -8.64
C ARG A 101 -4.24 -17.60 -7.69
N GLU A 102 -2.99 -18.02 -7.87
CA GLU A 102 -2.31 -19.03 -7.04
C GLU A 102 -2.07 -18.56 -5.60
N GLU A 103 -2.13 -17.26 -5.36
CA GLU A 103 -1.94 -16.63 -4.06
C GLU A 103 -3.23 -16.48 -3.27
N LEU A 104 -4.39 -16.79 -3.88
CA LEU A 104 -5.72 -16.55 -3.30
C LEU A 104 -6.25 -17.75 -2.53
N THR A 105 -6.92 -17.46 -1.42
CA THR A 105 -7.87 -18.39 -0.80
C THR A 105 -9.20 -18.40 -1.56
N THR A 106 -10.11 -19.31 -1.22
CA THR A 106 -11.46 -19.34 -1.79
C THR A 106 -12.27 -18.07 -1.48
N GLU A 107 -11.89 -17.37 -0.41
CA GLU A 107 -12.50 -16.11 0.03
C GLU A 107 -11.89 -14.87 -0.62
N GLY A 108 -10.85 -15.04 -1.45
CA GLY A 108 -10.20 -13.97 -2.19
C GLY A 108 -9.07 -13.24 -1.45
N GLY A 109 -8.71 -13.69 -0.25
CA GLY A 109 -7.56 -13.16 0.50
C GLY A 109 -6.26 -13.88 0.18
N LEU A 110 -5.16 -13.37 0.75
CA LEU A 110 -3.84 -14.00 0.63
C LEU A 110 -3.82 -15.35 1.36
N ASP A 111 -3.43 -16.42 0.64
CA ASP A 111 -3.30 -17.76 1.22
C ASP A 111 -2.03 -17.87 2.07
N VAL A 112 -2.12 -17.41 3.30
CA VAL A 112 -1.02 -17.41 4.27
C VAL A 112 -0.63 -18.85 4.66
N ALA A 113 -1.61 -19.73 4.82
CA ALA A 113 -1.37 -21.11 5.25
C ALA A 113 -0.50 -21.90 4.26
N ALA A 114 -0.66 -21.63 2.95
CA ALA A 114 0.16 -22.26 1.91
C ALA A 114 1.57 -21.65 1.79
N GLN A 115 1.83 -20.50 2.41
CA GLN A 115 3.07 -19.72 2.23
C GLN A 115 3.65 -19.20 3.56
N VAL A 116 3.45 -19.91 4.65
CA VAL A 116 3.81 -19.44 6.02
C VAL A 116 5.26 -18.99 6.11
N ASP A 117 6.21 -19.76 5.60
CA ASP A 117 7.63 -19.45 5.72
C ASP A 117 7.99 -18.17 4.93
N ARG A 118 7.49 -18.06 3.70
CA ARG A 118 7.75 -16.91 2.83
C ARG A 118 7.14 -15.63 3.40
N ILE A 119 5.89 -15.69 3.80
CA ILE A 119 5.19 -14.53 4.38
C ILE A 119 5.78 -14.17 5.74
N GLY A 120 6.11 -15.16 6.56
CA GLY A 120 6.77 -14.94 7.84
C GLY A 120 8.12 -14.24 7.70
N ALA A 121 8.94 -14.65 6.73
CA ALA A 121 10.23 -14.01 6.44
C ALA A 121 10.03 -12.55 5.96
N ALA A 122 9.03 -12.30 5.12
CA ALA A 122 8.71 -10.95 4.68
C ALA A 122 8.27 -10.06 5.84
N CYS A 123 7.38 -10.55 6.70
CA CYS A 123 6.94 -9.84 7.91
C CYS A 123 8.11 -9.52 8.85
N ALA A 124 9.04 -10.45 9.04
CA ALA A 124 10.21 -10.24 9.88
C ALA A 124 11.11 -9.12 9.32
N ARG A 125 11.44 -9.17 8.02
CA ARG A 125 12.26 -8.14 7.36
C ARG A 125 11.64 -6.75 7.46
N LEU A 126 10.36 -6.63 7.18
CA LEU A 126 9.64 -5.35 7.27
C LEU A 126 9.56 -4.85 8.71
N GLY A 127 9.27 -5.75 9.66
CA GLY A 127 9.19 -5.43 11.08
C GLY A 127 10.53 -4.95 11.66
N GLU A 128 11.65 -5.56 11.27
CA GLU A 128 13.00 -5.14 11.66
C GLU A 128 13.32 -3.71 11.17
N ALA A 129 12.75 -3.30 10.05
CA ALA A 129 12.85 -1.95 9.52
C ALA A 129 11.87 -0.95 10.17
N GLY A 130 11.07 -1.39 11.15
CA GLY A 130 10.10 -0.54 11.83
C GLY A 130 8.78 -0.34 11.07
N ILE A 131 8.53 -1.14 10.05
CA ILE A 131 7.30 -1.09 9.24
C ILE A 131 6.26 -2.00 9.88
N ARG A 132 5.07 -1.47 10.15
CA ARG A 132 3.95 -2.27 10.66
C ARG A 132 3.29 -3.03 9.51
N VAL A 133 3.22 -4.36 9.63
CA VAL A 133 2.70 -5.24 8.58
C VAL A 133 1.30 -5.70 8.89
N SER A 134 0.43 -5.69 7.89
CA SER A 134 -0.87 -6.36 7.89
C SER A 134 -0.98 -7.31 6.70
N LEU A 135 -1.91 -8.25 6.79
CA LEU A 135 -2.16 -9.25 5.76
C LEU A 135 -3.60 -9.10 5.27
N PHE A 136 -3.79 -9.09 3.97
CA PHE A 136 -5.11 -9.09 3.35
C PHE A 136 -5.62 -10.52 3.24
N ILE A 137 -6.38 -10.96 4.22
CA ILE A 137 -6.90 -12.33 4.34
C ILE A 137 -8.42 -12.38 4.24
#